data_f14de7b72844152b75a74c9c6028f55f
#
_entry.id   f14de7b72844152b75a74c9c6028f55f
#
_cell.length_a   1.000
_cell.length_b   1.000
_cell.length_c   1.000
_cell.angle_alpha   90.00
_cell.angle_beta   90.00
_cell.angle_gamma   90.00
#
_symmetry.space_group_name_H-M   'P 1'
#
loop_
_entity.id
_entity.type
_entity.pdbx_description
1 polymer ?
#
loop_
_entity_poly.entity_id
_entity_poly.type
_entity_poly.pdbx_seq_one_letter_code
_entity_poly.pdbx_strand_id
1 'polypeptide(L)'
;MSFSKKYSFHSFVFIGMELFVLMLLCLCLFMKKTDRQTDIFQTSSKFIKWVDFNVTSEALDQAFRYDVDTCQAEIHLNWVDLLAYLGTRYGGDFSRYKKSDMEKVAEQLINGDSTMEELTSDMKYYDYYKQAYGAVLDGMVGTFQAEIPADEVPQVPQSSETVPDTVWVTKYGLKAFFPLAKNFPYNDFDDFGVSRSYGFRRRHLGHDMMGQVGTPIIAVESGYVEALGWNQYGGWRIGIRSFDKKRYYYYAHLRKNYPFQSDLKEGSLVQAGDVIGYMGRTGYSSKENTNNIEEPHLHFGLELVFDESQKESDHEIWINCYELIKFLQKNQCETIKVDGTKEWRRVYQTKDIPPA
;
A
#
# COMPACT_ATOMS: atom_id res chain seq x y z
N MET A 1 -55.25 -36.29 28.02
CA MET A 1 -54.54 -35.36 28.93
C MET A 1 -53.82 -34.33 28.09
N SER A 2 -54.41 -33.14 27.98
CA SER A 2 -53.83 -32.00 27.23
C SER A 2 -53.07 -31.13 28.19
N PHE A 3 -51.74 -31.03 28.04
CA PHE A 3 -50.94 -30.09 28.78
C PHE A 3 -50.86 -28.76 28.02
N SER A 4 -51.71 -27.81 28.36
CA SER A 4 -51.60 -26.40 27.96
C SER A 4 -50.48 -25.76 28.78
N LYS A 5 -49.31 -25.48 28.15
CA LYS A 5 -48.26 -24.63 28.73
C LYS A 5 -48.78 -23.18 28.73
N LYS A 6 -49.24 -22.69 29.87
CA LYS A 6 -49.45 -21.24 30.13
C LYS A 6 -48.09 -20.56 30.18
N TYR A 7 -47.69 -19.88 29.13
CA TYR A 7 -46.58 -18.92 29.20
C TYR A 7 -47.06 -17.72 30.04
N SER A 8 -46.31 -17.41 31.10
CA SER A 8 -46.63 -16.31 32.03
C SER A 8 -46.44 -14.97 31.27
N PHE A 9 -47.36 -14.04 31.49
CA PHE A 9 -47.29 -12.66 30.99
C PHE A 9 -45.92 -12.00 31.29
N HIS A 10 -45.27 -12.37 32.38
CA HIS A 10 -43.93 -11.92 32.76
C HIS A 10 -42.85 -12.37 31.75
N SER A 11 -42.97 -13.55 31.14
CA SER A 11 -42.02 -14.03 30.11
C SER A 11 -42.07 -13.19 28.83
N PHE A 12 -43.24 -12.72 28.43
CA PHE A 12 -43.39 -11.83 27.27
C PHE A 12 -42.82 -10.44 27.50
N VAL A 13 -42.97 -9.91 28.76
CA VAL A 13 -42.41 -8.63 29.15
C VAL A 13 -40.88 -8.69 29.21
N PHE A 14 -40.30 -9.80 29.71
CA PHE A 14 -38.85 -10.00 29.72
C PHE A 14 -38.26 -10.11 28.30
N ILE A 15 -38.87 -10.89 27.40
CA ILE A 15 -38.43 -11.01 26.00
C ILE A 15 -38.56 -9.67 25.28
N GLY A 16 -39.63 -8.91 25.50
CA GLY A 16 -39.79 -7.55 24.95
C GLY A 16 -38.71 -6.57 25.42
N MET A 17 -38.30 -6.67 26.69
CA MET A 17 -37.26 -5.82 27.27
C MET A 17 -35.89 -6.20 26.76
N GLU A 18 -35.56 -7.49 26.56
CA GLU A 18 -34.33 -7.96 25.96
C GLU A 18 -34.21 -7.53 24.48
N LEU A 19 -35.28 -7.65 23.70
CA LEU A 19 -35.31 -7.17 22.32
C LEU A 19 -35.15 -5.65 22.21
N PHE A 20 -35.72 -4.89 23.13
CA PHE A 20 -35.58 -3.44 23.21
C PHE A 20 -34.14 -3.03 23.55
N VAL A 21 -33.49 -3.72 24.50
CA VAL A 21 -32.08 -3.48 24.85
C VAL A 21 -31.17 -3.85 23.70
N LEU A 22 -31.43 -4.96 22.99
CA LEU A 22 -30.70 -5.35 21.79
C LEU A 22 -30.83 -4.31 20.65
N MET A 23 -32.03 -3.80 20.45
CA MET A 23 -32.32 -2.75 19.47
C MET A 23 -31.59 -1.45 19.80
N LEU A 24 -31.58 -1.04 21.11
CA LEU A 24 -30.81 0.11 21.56
C LEU A 24 -29.29 -0.08 21.39
N LEU A 25 -28.78 -1.28 21.70
CA LEU A 25 -27.36 -1.62 21.45
C LEU A 25 -27.00 -1.57 19.98
N CYS A 26 -27.84 -2.11 19.09
CA CYS A 26 -27.67 -2.00 17.65
C CYS A 26 -27.72 -0.54 17.18
N LEU A 27 -28.65 0.26 17.71
CA LEU A 27 -28.75 1.69 17.39
C LEU A 27 -27.49 2.46 17.86
N CYS A 28 -27.01 2.16 19.08
CA CYS A 28 -25.77 2.75 19.61
C CYS A 28 -24.53 2.35 18.79
N LEU A 29 -24.46 1.09 18.32
CA LEU A 29 -23.38 0.63 17.44
C LEU A 29 -23.45 1.28 16.06
N PHE A 30 -24.67 1.45 15.53
CA PHE A 30 -24.90 2.14 14.27
C PHE A 30 -24.57 3.64 14.39
N MET A 31 -24.99 4.31 15.47
CA MET A 31 -24.63 5.71 15.75
C MET A 31 -23.12 5.87 15.96
N LYS A 32 -22.44 4.97 16.68
CA LYS A 32 -20.97 4.99 16.79
C LYS A 32 -20.27 4.82 15.47
N LYS A 33 -20.81 4.02 14.54
CA LYS A 33 -20.27 3.87 13.20
C LYS A 33 -20.48 5.14 12.35
N THR A 34 -21.62 5.80 12.53
CA THR A 34 -21.95 7.08 11.86
C THR A 34 -21.17 8.25 12.45
N ASP A 35 -20.99 8.29 13.79
CA ASP A 35 -20.19 9.33 14.46
C ASP A 35 -18.70 9.23 14.08
N ARG A 36 -18.14 8.02 13.92
CA ARG A 36 -16.76 7.88 13.42
C ARG A 36 -16.56 8.52 12.05
N GLN A 37 -17.56 8.44 11.19
CA GLN A 37 -17.50 9.07 9.87
C GLN A 37 -17.71 10.59 9.92
N THR A 38 -18.48 11.10 10.88
CA THR A 38 -18.70 12.54 11.09
C THR A 38 -17.58 13.20 11.91
N ASP A 39 -16.93 12.50 12.83
CA ASP A 39 -15.78 13.02 13.60
C ASP A 39 -14.55 13.30 12.73
N ILE A 40 -14.39 12.59 11.60
CA ILE A 40 -13.33 12.87 10.62
C ILE A 40 -13.44 14.31 10.06
N PHE A 41 -14.63 14.88 9.99
CA PHE A 41 -14.90 16.19 9.40
C PHE A 41 -15.13 17.35 10.41
N GLN A 42 -15.32 17.05 11.69
CA GLN A 42 -15.68 18.07 12.69
C GLN A 42 -14.62 18.39 13.75
N THR A 43 -13.50 17.66 13.80
CA THR A 43 -12.43 18.03 14.73
C THR A 43 -11.52 19.09 14.10
N SER A 44 -11.15 20.09 14.90
CA SER A 44 -10.23 21.19 14.60
C SER A 44 -8.79 20.79 14.22
N SER A 45 -8.54 19.53 13.89
CA SER A 45 -7.26 19.04 13.41
C SER A 45 -7.14 19.33 11.90
N LYS A 46 -6.04 19.94 11.54
CA LYS A 46 -5.71 20.32 10.16
C LYS A 46 -5.36 19.15 9.24
N PHE A 47 -5.43 17.89 9.69
CA PHE A 47 -4.98 16.72 8.95
C PHE A 47 -5.90 15.50 9.17
N ILE A 48 -5.84 14.53 8.25
CA ILE A 48 -6.58 13.26 8.29
C ILE A 48 -6.05 12.41 9.46
N LYS A 49 -6.97 11.83 10.25
CA LYS A 49 -6.65 10.97 11.41
C LYS A 49 -6.91 9.48 11.17
N TRP A 50 -7.57 9.15 10.09
CA TRP A 50 -7.93 7.77 9.77
C TRP A 50 -8.06 7.59 8.27
N VAL A 51 -7.50 6.51 7.74
CA VAL A 51 -7.68 6.08 6.34
C VAL A 51 -8.04 4.62 6.33
N ASP A 52 -9.12 4.29 5.63
CA ASP A 52 -9.54 2.92 5.34
C ASP A 52 -9.36 2.68 3.85
N PHE A 53 -8.30 1.96 3.47
CA PHE A 53 -7.94 1.70 2.09
C PHE A 53 -8.32 0.27 1.71
N ASN A 54 -9.52 0.10 1.17
CA ASN A 54 -10.08 -1.20 0.76
C ASN A 54 -10.23 -1.32 -0.77
N VAL A 55 -9.40 -0.58 -1.53
CA VAL A 55 -9.42 -0.62 -2.99
C VAL A 55 -8.86 -1.96 -3.47
N THR A 56 -9.64 -2.70 -4.26
CA THR A 56 -9.20 -3.99 -4.79
C THR A 56 -8.15 -3.86 -5.87
N SER A 57 -7.28 -4.85 -6.01
CA SER A 57 -6.26 -4.91 -7.07
C SER A 57 -6.85 -4.79 -8.47
N GLU A 58 -8.08 -5.29 -8.68
CA GLU A 58 -8.81 -5.16 -9.93
C GLU A 58 -9.20 -3.71 -10.23
N ALA A 59 -9.68 -2.96 -9.22
CA ALA A 59 -10.02 -1.55 -9.36
C ALA A 59 -8.77 -0.69 -9.58
N LEU A 60 -7.68 -0.98 -8.83
CA LEU A 60 -6.37 -0.35 -9.03
C LEU A 60 -5.87 -0.55 -10.47
N ASP A 61 -5.95 -1.78 -10.97
CA ASP A 61 -5.49 -2.13 -12.31
C ASP A 61 -6.28 -1.41 -13.42
N GLN A 62 -7.59 -1.32 -13.28
CA GLN A 62 -8.42 -0.65 -14.28
C GLN A 62 -8.21 0.87 -14.26
N ALA A 63 -8.18 1.50 -13.09
CA ALA A 63 -7.92 2.93 -12.94
C ALA A 63 -6.52 3.30 -13.48
N PHE A 64 -5.50 2.49 -13.14
CA PHE A 64 -4.13 2.65 -13.65
C PHE A 64 -4.06 2.59 -15.18
N ARG A 65 -4.79 1.67 -15.82
CA ARG A 65 -4.83 1.60 -17.29
C ARG A 65 -5.41 2.88 -17.89
N TYR A 66 -6.53 3.37 -17.38
CA TYR A 66 -7.10 4.64 -17.85
C TYR A 66 -6.13 5.81 -17.70
N ASP A 67 -5.42 5.90 -16.57
CA ASP A 67 -4.42 6.94 -16.33
C ASP A 67 -3.30 6.88 -17.38
N VAL A 68 -2.70 5.71 -17.59
CA VAL A 68 -1.59 5.52 -18.54
C VAL A 68 -2.04 5.70 -19.99
N ASP A 69 -3.19 5.14 -20.36
CA ASP A 69 -3.70 5.19 -21.74
C ASP A 69 -4.09 6.62 -22.16
N THR A 70 -4.44 7.47 -21.20
CA THR A 70 -4.86 8.86 -21.45
C THR A 70 -3.80 9.90 -21.11
N CYS A 71 -2.60 9.50 -20.63
CA CYS A 71 -1.57 10.45 -20.15
C CYS A 71 -1.10 11.49 -21.19
N GLN A 72 -1.29 11.23 -22.49
CA GLN A 72 -1.00 12.16 -23.59
C GLN A 72 -2.26 12.62 -24.33
N ALA A 73 -3.45 12.24 -23.88
CA ALA A 73 -4.71 12.67 -24.47
C ALA A 73 -5.08 14.10 -24.03
N GLU A 74 -6.02 14.72 -24.75
CA GLU A 74 -6.58 16.03 -24.38
C GLU A 74 -7.21 15.98 -22.98
N ILE A 75 -7.86 14.86 -22.65
CA ILE A 75 -8.44 14.61 -21.32
C ILE A 75 -7.65 13.47 -20.68
N HIS A 76 -6.83 13.80 -19.69
CA HIS A 76 -6.10 12.82 -18.88
C HIS A 76 -6.94 12.39 -17.68
N LEU A 77 -7.18 11.09 -17.55
CA LEU A 77 -7.92 10.49 -16.44
C LEU A 77 -6.96 10.10 -15.33
N ASN A 78 -6.93 10.88 -14.26
CA ASN A 78 -6.11 10.54 -13.08
C ASN A 78 -6.72 9.35 -12.31
N TRP A 79 -5.93 8.32 -12.05
CA TRP A 79 -6.40 7.10 -11.39
C TRP A 79 -6.90 7.31 -9.96
N VAL A 80 -6.31 8.27 -9.22
CA VAL A 80 -6.75 8.62 -7.87
C VAL A 80 -8.15 9.25 -7.92
N ASP A 81 -8.41 10.11 -8.90
CA ASP A 81 -9.71 10.77 -9.07
C ASP A 81 -10.82 9.75 -9.42
N LEU A 82 -10.54 8.80 -10.32
CA LEU A 82 -11.46 7.71 -10.65
C LEU A 82 -11.78 6.83 -9.44
N LEU A 83 -10.75 6.45 -8.68
CA LEU A 83 -10.91 5.64 -7.47
C LEU A 83 -11.63 6.40 -6.36
N ALA A 84 -11.36 7.69 -6.17
CA ALA A 84 -12.03 8.54 -5.19
C ALA A 84 -13.51 8.72 -5.50
N TYR A 85 -13.85 8.91 -6.79
CA TYR A 85 -15.23 8.96 -7.26
C TYR A 85 -15.99 7.68 -6.92
N LEU A 86 -15.42 6.51 -7.26
CA LEU A 86 -16.02 5.23 -6.94
C LEU A 86 -16.03 4.94 -5.43
N GLY A 87 -14.96 5.30 -4.72
CA GLY A 87 -14.88 5.20 -3.26
C GLY A 87 -16.02 5.96 -2.59
N THR A 88 -16.33 7.15 -3.08
CA THR A 88 -17.46 7.94 -2.58
C THR A 88 -18.79 7.23 -2.84
N ARG A 89 -18.98 6.68 -4.03
CA ARG A 89 -20.21 5.95 -4.38
C ARG A 89 -20.40 4.66 -3.61
N TYR A 90 -19.33 3.97 -3.31
CA TYR A 90 -19.37 2.69 -2.58
C TYR A 90 -19.28 2.88 -1.06
N GLY A 91 -19.04 4.10 -0.56
CA GLY A 91 -18.76 4.35 0.86
C GLY A 91 -17.46 3.70 1.33
N GLY A 92 -16.46 3.58 0.43
CA GLY A 92 -15.17 2.95 0.67
C GLY A 92 -15.15 1.42 0.56
N ASP A 93 -16.30 0.78 0.31
CA ASP A 93 -16.43 -0.69 0.23
C ASP A 93 -16.28 -1.18 -1.22
N PHE A 94 -15.04 -1.43 -1.65
CA PHE A 94 -14.75 -1.96 -3.00
C PHE A 94 -15.05 -3.45 -3.18
N SER A 95 -15.57 -4.15 -2.17
CA SER A 95 -16.13 -5.49 -2.39
C SER A 95 -17.31 -5.48 -3.38
N ARG A 96 -17.92 -4.29 -3.59
CA ARG A 96 -19.01 -4.03 -4.55
C ARG A 96 -18.52 -3.58 -5.92
N TYR A 97 -17.21 -3.49 -6.12
CA TYR A 97 -16.64 -2.98 -7.36
C TYR A 97 -17.13 -3.75 -8.58
N LYS A 98 -17.46 -3.00 -9.64
CA LYS A 98 -17.79 -3.52 -10.96
C LYS A 98 -17.02 -2.75 -12.01
N LYS A 99 -16.37 -3.45 -12.93
CA LYS A 99 -15.64 -2.83 -14.06
C LYS A 99 -16.49 -1.84 -14.83
N SER A 100 -17.76 -2.18 -15.07
CA SER A 100 -18.72 -1.33 -15.76
C SER A 100 -18.97 0.02 -15.09
N ASP A 101 -18.79 0.12 -13.78
CA ASP A 101 -18.96 1.41 -13.07
C ASP A 101 -17.78 2.35 -13.35
N MET A 102 -16.55 1.79 -13.43
CA MET A 102 -15.35 2.52 -13.84
C MET A 102 -15.42 2.91 -15.32
N GLU A 103 -15.80 1.97 -16.21
CA GLU A 103 -15.97 2.19 -17.65
C GLU A 103 -16.93 3.36 -17.91
N LYS A 104 -18.10 3.32 -17.25
CA LYS A 104 -19.11 4.37 -17.42
C LYS A 104 -18.62 5.76 -17.07
N VAL A 105 -17.90 5.93 -15.95
CA VAL A 105 -17.38 7.25 -15.58
C VAL A 105 -16.24 7.70 -16.50
N ALA A 106 -15.35 6.76 -16.88
CA ALA A 106 -14.27 7.04 -17.79
C ALA A 106 -14.79 7.48 -19.18
N GLU A 107 -15.79 6.78 -19.72
CA GLU A 107 -16.44 7.15 -21.01
C GLU A 107 -17.07 8.54 -20.96
N GLN A 108 -17.81 8.88 -19.89
CA GLN A 108 -18.41 10.20 -19.73
C GLN A 108 -17.35 11.31 -19.75
N LEU A 109 -16.22 11.09 -19.09
CA LEU A 109 -15.11 12.05 -19.05
C LEU A 109 -14.40 12.17 -20.40
N ILE A 110 -14.04 11.04 -21.03
CA ILE A 110 -13.34 10.99 -22.32
C ILE A 110 -14.17 11.63 -23.44
N ASN A 111 -15.49 11.40 -23.45
CA ASN A 111 -16.39 11.97 -24.45
C ASN A 111 -16.67 13.47 -24.21
N GLY A 112 -16.25 14.02 -23.06
CA GLY A 112 -16.56 15.40 -22.68
C GLY A 112 -18.02 15.62 -22.30
N ASP A 113 -18.75 14.55 -21.98
CA ASP A 113 -20.16 14.64 -21.53
C ASP A 113 -20.26 15.28 -20.13
N SER A 114 -19.20 15.18 -19.34
CA SER A 114 -19.06 15.78 -18.01
C SER A 114 -17.59 15.93 -17.63
N THR A 115 -17.32 16.81 -16.66
CA THR A 115 -16.02 16.92 -15.99
C THR A 115 -16.05 16.20 -14.64
N MET A 116 -14.86 15.88 -14.09
CA MET A 116 -14.79 15.30 -12.74
C MET A 116 -15.38 16.24 -11.69
N GLU A 117 -15.19 17.56 -11.83
CA GLU A 117 -15.76 18.58 -10.94
C GLU A 117 -17.28 18.56 -10.94
N GLU A 118 -17.90 18.48 -12.14
CA GLU A 118 -19.37 18.37 -12.28
C GLU A 118 -19.91 17.08 -11.66
N LEU A 119 -19.24 15.93 -11.90
CA LEU A 119 -19.65 14.65 -11.37
C LEU A 119 -19.53 14.54 -9.84
N THR A 120 -18.69 15.36 -9.23
CA THR A 120 -18.39 15.28 -7.79
C THR A 120 -18.95 16.46 -6.99
N SER A 121 -19.55 17.46 -7.65
CA SER A 121 -20.06 18.69 -7.03
C SER A 121 -20.98 18.47 -5.84
N ASP A 122 -21.82 17.46 -5.88
CA ASP A 122 -22.76 17.08 -4.81
C ASP A 122 -22.24 15.95 -3.92
N MET A 123 -20.99 15.51 -4.10
CA MET A 123 -20.41 14.39 -3.39
C MET A 123 -19.69 14.83 -2.11
N LYS A 124 -20.36 14.81 -0.97
CA LYS A 124 -19.85 15.25 0.35
C LYS A 124 -18.50 14.65 0.75
N TYR A 125 -18.18 13.42 0.32
CA TYR A 125 -16.99 12.71 0.77
C TYR A 125 -15.91 12.52 -0.31
N TYR A 126 -16.09 13.12 -1.49
CA TYR A 126 -15.12 12.99 -2.57
C TYR A 126 -13.73 13.51 -2.19
N ASP A 127 -13.66 14.71 -1.61
CA ASP A 127 -12.38 15.31 -1.20
C ASP A 127 -11.65 14.47 -0.15
N TYR A 128 -12.39 13.83 0.76
CA TYR A 128 -11.80 12.90 1.72
C TYR A 128 -11.18 11.69 1.01
N TYR A 129 -11.91 11.00 0.13
CA TYR A 129 -11.39 9.86 -0.59
C TYR A 129 -10.24 10.23 -1.51
N LYS A 130 -10.31 11.39 -2.17
CA LYS A 130 -9.22 11.92 -3.00
C LYS A 130 -7.95 12.13 -2.19
N GLN A 131 -8.03 12.76 -1.03
CA GLN A 131 -6.89 12.96 -0.14
C GLN A 131 -6.36 11.63 0.43
N ALA A 132 -7.25 10.75 0.90
CA ALA A 132 -6.88 9.47 1.49
C ALA A 132 -6.22 8.54 0.47
N TYR A 133 -6.82 8.40 -0.72
CA TYR A 133 -6.28 7.55 -1.78
C TYR A 133 -5.05 8.15 -2.44
N GLY A 134 -5.02 9.48 -2.61
CA GLY A 134 -3.83 10.19 -3.04
C GLY A 134 -2.66 9.98 -2.09
N ALA A 135 -2.88 10.03 -0.78
CA ALA A 135 -1.83 9.76 0.20
C ALA A 135 -1.21 8.35 0.05
N VAL A 136 -2.00 7.35 -0.38
CA VAL A 136 -1.50 5.99 -0.67
C VAL A 136 -0.82 5.91 -2.03
N LEU A 137 -1.34 6.55 -3.07
CA LEU A 137 -1.12 6.22 -4.48
C LEU A 137 -0.32 7.27 -5.28
N ASP A 138 -0.30 8.56 -4.88
CA ASP A 138 0.26 9.68 -5.69
C ASP A 138 1.72 9.45 -6.13
N GLY A 139 2.52 8.75 -5.33
CA GLY A 139 3.92 8.47 -5.66
C GLY A 139 4.15 7.28 -6.61
N MET A 140 3.10 6.53 -6.97
CA MET A 140 3.25 5.23 -7.65
C MET A 140 3.13 5.30 -9.17
N VAL A 141 2.43 6.29 -9.70
CA VAL A 141 2.25 6.51 -11.14
C VAL A 141 2.75 7.90 -11.52
N GLY A 142 3.39 8.00 -12.68
CA GLY A 142 3.89 9.29 -13.18
C GLY A 142 5.05 9.13 -14.14
N THR A 143 5.72 10.26 -14.42
CA THR A 143 6.89 10.32 -15.28
C THR A 143 8.17 9.94 -14.52
N PHE A 144 8.97 9.07 -15.11
CA PHE A 144 10.28 8.65 -14.59
C PHE A 144 11.21 8.28 -15.73
N GLN A 145 12.51 8.20 -15.45
CA GLN A 145 13.49 7.65 -16.39
C GLN A 145 13.73 6.18 -16.08
N ALA A 146 13.79 5.36 -17.14
CA ALA A 146 14.12 3.95 -17.05
C ALA A 146 15.25 3.61 -18.01
N GLU A 147 16.19 2.82 -17.55
CA GLU A 147 17.18 2.15 -18.38
C GLU A 147 16.52 0.94 -19.05
N ILE A 148 16.67 0.81 -20.36
CA ILE A 148 16.13 -0.32 -21.11
C ILE A 148 17.18 -0.82 -22.11
N PRO A 149 17.10 -2.09 -22.60
CA PRO A 149 17.96 -2.58 -23.66
C PRO A 149 17.90 -1.69 -24.90
N ALA A 150 19.06 -1.43 -25.51
CA ALA A 150 19.14 -0.54 -26.66
C ALA A 150 18.42 -1.09 -27.91
N ASP A 151 18.30 -2.40 -28.04
CA ASP A 151 17.57 -3.08 -29.11
C ASP A 151 16.04 -2.99 -28.98
N GLU A 152 15.53 -2.59 -27.81
CA GLU A 152 14.10 -2.32 -27.61
C GLU A 152 13.70 -0.90 -28.08
N VAL A 153 14.66 -0.04 -28.47
CA VAL A 153 14.38 1.33 -28.91
C VAL A 153 14.51 1.44 -30.44
N PRO A 154 13.41 1.65 -31.18
CA PRO A 154 13.39 1.63 -32.65
C PRO A 154 14.30 2.66 -33.35
N GLN A 155 14.76 3.68 -32.64
CA GLN A 155 15.51 4.82 -33.19
C GLN A 155 17.01 4.83 -32.87
N VAL A 156 17.51 3.82 -32.13
CA VAL A 156 18.96 3.72 -31.90
C VAL A 156 19.63 3.24 -33.17
N PRO A 157 20.50 4.05 -33.82
CA PRO A 157 21.19 3.60 -35.04
C PRO A 157 22.07 2.38 -34.74
N GLN A 158 21.78 1.25 -35.36
CA GLN A 158 22.55 0.00 -35.21
C GLN A 158 23.94 0.05 -35.93
N SER A 159 24.36 1.22 -36.42
CA SER A 159 25.52 1.38 -37.31
C SER A 159 26.78 1.91 -36.65
N SER A 160 26.87 2.05 -35.33
CA SER A 160 28.11 2.45 -34.66
C SER A 160 28.74 1.27 -33.93
N GLU A 161 30.08 1.13 -34.08
CA GLU A 161 30.88 0.12 -33.36
C GLU A 161 30.80 0.22 -31.80
N THR A 162 30.00 1.16 -31.27
CA THR A 162 29.83 1.45 -29.85
C THR A 162 28.38 1.76 -29.50
N VAL A 163 27.43 0.90 -29.90
CA VAL A 163 26.05 0.99 -29.35
C VAL A 163 26.10 0.55 -27.90
N PRO A 164 25.68 1.37 -26.92
CA PRO A 164 25.62 0.92 -25.55
C PRO A 164 24.60 -0.21 -25.42
N ASP A 165 24.84 -1.15 -24.49
CA ASP A 165 23.92 -2.27 -24.24
C ASP A 165 22.56 -1.79 -23.77
N THR A 166 22.51 -0.62 -23.14
CA THR A 166 21.28 -0.02 -22.57
C THR A 166 21.18 1.49 -22.86
N VAL A 167 19.97 2.01 -22.87
CA VAL A 167 19.68 3.45 -23.05
C VAL A 167 18.67 3.93 -22.01
N TRP A 168 18.75 5.21 -21.67
CA TRP A 168 17.78 5.86 -20.80
C TRP A 168 16.62 6.43 -21.61
N VAL A 169 15.39 6.09 -21.20
CA VAL A 169 14.16 6.62 -21.80
C VAL A 169 13.27 7.23 -20.71
N THR A 170 12.56 8.29 -21.09
CA THR A 170 11.50 8.85 -20.22
C THR A 170 10.22 8.10 -20.49
N LYS A 171 9.61 7.56 -19.44
CA LYS A 171 8.33 6.83 -19.49
C LYS A 171 7.32 7.50 -18.56
N TYR A 172 6.04 7.36 -18.89
CA TYR A 172 4.93 7.57 -17.97
C TYR A 172 4.31 6.23 -17.63
N GLY A 173 4.06 5.94 -16.36
CA GLY A 173 3.48 4.67 -15.96
C GLY A 173 3.74 4.33 -14.49
N LEU A 174 3.64 3.04 -14.17
CA LEU A 174 3.89 2.52 -12.83
C LEU A 174 5.38 2.59 -12.51
N LYS A 175 5.74 3.46 -11.58
CA LYS A 175 7.11 3.65 -11.08
C LYS A 175 7.34 3.04 -9.69
N ALA A 176 6.33 2.40 -9.11
CA ALA A 176 6.44 1.61 -7.88
C ALA A 176 6.65 0.14 -8.20
N PHE A 177 7.45 -0.55 -7.40
CA PHE A 177 7.84 -1.95 -7.60
C PHE A 177 7.25 -2.87 -6.52
N PHE A 178 7.10 -4.14 -6.88
CA PHE A 178 6.80 -5.20 -5.93
C PHE A 178 7.97 -5.38 -4.94
N PRO A 179 7.73 -5.58 -3.63
CA PRO A 179 8.79 -5.52 -2.62
C PRO A 179 9.75 -6.71 -2.59
N LEU A 180 9.54 -7.73 -3.41
CA LEU A 180 10.47 -8.85 -3.59
C LEU A 180 10.96 -8.93 -5.02
N ALA A 181 12.22 -9.34 -5.21
CA ALA A 181 12.81 -9.52 -6.54
C ALA A 181 12.08 -10.60 -7.36
N LYS A 182 12.06 -10.42 -8.68
CA LYS A 182 11.50 -11.38 -9.63
C LYS A 182 12.20 -12.73 -9.54
N ASN A 183 11.46 -13.80 -9.78
CA ASN A 183 11.90 -15.20 -9.74
C ASN A 183 12.24 -15.76 -8.33
N PHE A 184 11.90 -15.07 -7.26
CA PHE A 184 11.96 -15.59 -5.91
C PHE A 184 10.56 -16.03 -5.48
N PRO A 185 10.35 -17.31 -5.13
CA PRO A 185 9.05 -17.80 -4.71
C PRO A 185 8.65 -17.23 -3.35
N TYR A 186 7.40 -16.90 -3.19
CA TYR A 186 6.81 -16.46 -1.93
C TYR A 186 5.35 -16.95 -1.83
N ASN A 187 4.81 -16.94 -0.61
CA ASN A 187 3.39 -17.14 -0.33
C ASN A 187 2.92 -16.02 0.60
N ASP A 188 1.71 -15.58 0.41
CA ASP A 188 1.07 -14.57 1.24
C ASP A 188 -0.42 -14.81 1.42
N PHE A 189 -1.02 -14.14 2.39
CA PHE A 189 -2.45 -14.11 2.63
C PHE A 189 -2.80 -12.81 3.37
N ASP A 190 -4.06 -12.39 3.28
CA ASP A 190 -4.54 -11.19 3.96
C ASP A 190 -4.64 -11.45 5.47
N ASP A 191 -3.65 -10.96 6.21
CA ASP A 191 -3.56 -11.08 7.67
C ASP A 191 -3.46 -9.73 8.39
N PHE A 192 -3.76 -8.64 7.70
CA PHE A 192 -3.77 -7.31 8.30
C PHE A 192 -4.81 -7.22 9.42
N GLY A 193 -4.41 -6.67 10.57
CA GLY A 193 -5.28 -6.50 11.73
C GLY A 193 -5.51 -7.78 12.56
N VAL A 194 -5.01 -8.94 12.12
CA VAL A 194 -5.09 -10.19 12.88
C VAL A 194 -4.35 -10.05 14.21
N SER A 195 -4.92 -10.62 15.27
CA SER A 195 -4.32 -10.58 16.61
C SER A 195 -3.04 -11.42 16.66
N ARG A 196 -1.94 -10.80 17.05
CA ARG A 196 -0.66 -11.45 17.31
C ARG A 196 -0.33 -11.34 18.81
N SER A 197 0.44 -12.29 19.37
CA SER A 197 0.90 -12.22 20.75
C SER A 197 2.40 -12.48 20.82
N TYR A 198 3.10 -11.61 21.53
CA TYR A 198 4.49 -11.78 21.95
C TYR A 198 4.68 -11.08 23.29
N GLY A 199 4.35 -11.78 24.37
CA GLY A 199 4.30 -11.18 25.70
C GLY A 199 3.09 -10.25 25.97
N PHE A 200 2.49 -9.68 24.91
CA PHE A 200 1.25 -8.89 24.94
C PHE A 200 0.50 -9.03 23.60
N ARG A 201 -0.78 -8.72 23.62
CA ARG A 201 -1.63 -8.76 22.41
C ARG A 201 -1.43 -7.48 21.59
N ARG A 202 -1.23 -7.65 20.29
CA ARG A 202 -1.12 -6.54 19.32
C ARG A 202 -1.82 -6.93 18.02
N ARG A 203 -2.16 -5.93 17.22
CA ARG A 203 -2.63 -6.14 15.85
C ARG A 203 -1.43 -6.29 14.92
N HIS A 204 -1.59 -7.09 13.89
CA HIS A 204 -0.65 -7.16 12.77
C HIS A 204 -0.88 -5.95 11.86
N LEU A 205 0.07 -5.02 11.82
CA LEU A 205 -0.03 -3.76 11.07
C LEU A 205 0.90 -3.80 9.85
N GLY A 206 0.71 -4.78 9.00
CA GLY A 206 1.48 -5.00 7.79
C GLY A 206 0.99 -6.21 7.03
N HIS A 207 1.81 -6.66 6.10
CA HIS A 207 1.59 -7.79 5.22
C HIS A 207 2.80 -8.71 5.27
N ASP A 208 2.61 -9.97 5.64
CA ASP A 208 3.68 -10.96 5.74
C ASP A 208 3.80 -11.75 4.42
N MET A 209 4.97 -11.67 3.79
CA MET A 209 5.32 -12.45 2.59
C MET A 209 6.32 -13.52 2.96
N MET A 210 5.84 -14.77 3.05
CA MET A 210 6.66 -15.94 3.39
C MET A 210 7.57 -16.30 2.23
N GLY A 211 8.86 -16.53 2.49
CA GLY A 211 9.81 -16.83 1.44
C GLY A 211 11.12 -17.42 1.97
N GLN A 212 12.18 -17.33 1.18
CA GLN A 212 13.47 -17.90 1.52
C GLN A 212 14.41 -16.86 2.15
N VAL A 213 15.20 -17.28 3.14
CA VAL A 213 16.26 -16.42 3.69
C VAL A 213 17.22 -16.02 2.58
N GLY A 214 17.43 -14.71 2.41
CA GLY A 214 18.30 -14.14 1.40
C GLY A 214 17.59 -13.69 0.13
N THR A 215 16.25 -13.86 0.01
CA THR A 215 15.46 -13.23 -1.06
C THR A 215 15.72 -11.72 -1.05
N PRO A 216 16.12 -11.12 -2.19
CA PRO A 216 16.35 -9.68 -2.26
C PRO A 216 15.07 -8.91 -2.06
N ILE A 217 15.12 -7.89 -1.20
CA ILE A 217 14.04 -6.97 -0.90
C ILE A 217 14.22 -5.71 -1.72
N ILE A 218 13.14 -5.25 -2.32
CA ILE A 218 13.09 -4.17 -3.29
C ILE A 218 12.41 -2.94 -2.68
N ALA A 219 12.98 -1.76 -2.88
CA ALA A 219 12.33 -0.50 -2.55
C ALA A 219 11.08 -0.33 -3.40
N VAL A 220 9.91 -0.23 -2.76
CA VAL A 220 8.63 -0.09 -3.44
C VAL A 220 8.53 1.26 -4.14
N GLU A 221 8.92 2.32 -3.49
CA GLU A 221 8.90 3.70 -3.99
C GLU A 221 10.25 4.36 -3.74
N SER A 222 10.59 5.37 -4.55
CA SER A 222 11.76 6.21 -4.34
C SER A 222 11.60 7.08 -3.10
N GLY A 223 12.69 7.28 -2.36
CA GLY A 223 12.62 8.04 -1.11
C GLY A 223 13.96 8.10 -0.39
N TYR A 224 13.89 8.43 0.90
CA TYR A 224 15.06 8.48 1.78
C TYR A 224 14.95 7.40 2.86
N VAL A 225 16.07 6.74 3.15
CA VAL A 225 16.17 5.83 4.29
C VAL A 225 16.03 6.66 5.57
N GLU A 226 14.90 6.55 6.24
CA GLU A 226 14.61 7.27 7.47
C GLU A 226 15.05 6.48 8.70
N ALA A 227 14.97 5.15 8.62
CA ALA A 227 15.36 4.28 9.72
C ALA A 227 16.09 3.05 9.19
N LEU A 228 17.21 2.70 9.82
CA LEU A 228 18.01 1.53 9.52
C LEU A 228 18.55 0.95 10.82
N GLY A 229 18.33 -0.34 11.07
CA GLY A 229 18.90 -0.95 12.27
C GLY A 229 18.00 -2.00 12.91
N TRP A 230 18.25 -2.24 14.18
CA TRP A 230 17.59 -3.26 15.00
C TRP A 230 16.49 -2.67 15.87
N ASN A 231 15.37 -3.36 15.96
CA ASN A 231 14.45 -3.25 17.08
C ASN A 231 14.02 -4.64 17.58
N GLN A 232 13.55 -4.72 18.82
CA GLN A 232 13.26 -6.01 19.44
C GLN A 232 12.12 -6.79 18.78
N TYR A 233 11.20 -6.13 18.08
CA TYR A 233 10.04 -6.76 17.42
C TYR A 233 10.33 -7.10 15.97
N GLY A 234 10.68 -6.11 15.16
CA GLY A 234 10.96 -6.26 13.73
C GLY A 234 12.33 -6.87 13.42
N GLY A 235 13.22 -7.00 14.42
CA GLY A 235 14.59 -7.43 14.17
C GLY A 235 15.37 -6.38 13.37
N TRP A 236 16.16 -6.82 12.40
CA TRP A 236 16.75 -5.93 11.42
C TRP A 236 15.66 -5.36 10.52
N ARG A 237 15.61 -4.04 10.39
CA ARG A 237 14.57 -3.33 9.67
C ARG A 237 15.10 -2.16 8.86
N ILE A 238 14.34 -1.79 7.81
CA ILE A 238 14.52 -0.59 7.00
C ILE A 238 13.21 0.19 7.02
N GLY A 239 13.29 1.51 7.18
CA GLY A 239 12.20 2.44 6.98
C GLY A 239 12.54 3.41 5.86
N ILE A 240 11.71 3.53 4.84
CA ILE A 240 11.89 4.47 3.72
C ILE A 240 10.75 5.47 3.73
N ARG A 241 11.09 6.74 3.74
CA ARG A 241 10.15 7.87 3.62
C ARG A 241 10.07 8.31 2.17
N SER A 242 8.85 8.37 1.58
CA SER A 242 8.63 8.93 0.25
C SER A 242 9.10 10.38 0.13
N PHE A 243 9.37 10.87 -1.09
CA PHE A 243 9.84 12.23 -1.31
C PHE A 243 8.86 13.29 -0.83
N ASP A 244 7.55 13.06 -0.96
CA ASP A 244 6.48 13.95 -0.46
C ASP A 244 6.21 13.80 1.05
N LYS A 245 6.92 12.90 1.72
CA LYS A 245 6.86 12.59 3.15
C LYS A 245 5.51 12.04 3.65
N LYS A 246 4.61 11.66 2.77
CA LYS A 246 3.29 11.14 3.14
C LYS A 246 3.27 9.65 3.42
N ARG A 247 4.21 8.87 2.87
CA ARG A 247 4.31 7.41 2.99
C ARG A 247 5.59 7.01 3.70
N TYR A 248 5.45 6.11 4.67
CA TYR A 248 6.58 5.45 5.31
C TYR A 248 6.46 3.94 5.08
N TYR A 249 7.42 3.40 4.35
CA TYR A 249 7.51 1.99 4.00
C TYR A 249 8.40 1.27 5.01
N TYR A 250 7.85 0.24 5.64
CA TYR A 250 8.52 -0.52 6.68
C TYR A 250 8.82 -1.93 6.18
N TYR A 251 10.10 -2.34 6.26
CA TYR A 251 10.59 -3.65 5.86
C TYR A 251 11.28 -4.28 7.06
N ALA A 252 10.77 -5.42 7.57
CA ALA A 252 11.27 -6.02 8.79
C ALA A 252 11.58 -7.52 8.65
N HIS A 253 12.13 -8.09 9.72
CA HIS A 253 12.58 -9.48 9.84
C HIS A 253 13.72 -9.83 8.89
N LEU A 254 14.60 -8.86 8.61
CA LEU A 254 15.68 -9.03 7.64
C LEU A 254 16.72 -10.06 8.10
N ARG A 255 17.61 -10.42 7.19
CA ARG A 255 18.58 -11.50 7.36
C ARG A 255 19.61 -11.20 8.46
N LYS A 256 19.89 -12.20 9.28
CA LYS A 256 20.96 -12.16 10.27
C LYS A 256 22.32 -11.94 9.61
N ASN A 257 23.18 -11.10 10.21
CA ASN A 257 24.54 -10.74 9.82
C ASN A 257 24.69 -9.96 8.50
N TYR A 258 23.69 -10.00 7.61
CA TYR A 258 23.69 -9.35 6.31
C TYR A 258 22.29 -8.85 5.95
N PRO A 259 21.73 -7.92 6.74
CA PRO A 259 20.36 -7.48 6.55
C PRO A 259 20.20 -6.53 5.37
N PHE A 260 21.18 -5.69 5.12
CA PHE A 260 21.12 -4.55 4.18
C PHE A 260 22.12 -4.71 3.05
N GLN A 261 21.93 -3.93 1.97
CA GLN A 261 23.01 -3.62 1.04
C GLN A 261 24.13 -2.88 1.78
N SER A 262 25.39 -3.15 1.39
CA SER A 262 26.58 -2.71 2.14
C SER A 262 26.75 -1.20 2.21
N ASP A 263 26.25 -0.47 1.21
CA ASP A 263 26.34 0.99 1.09
C ASP A 263 25.12 1.75 1.65
N LEU A 264 24.07 1.02 2.07
CA LEU A 264 22.85 1.62 2.59
C LEU A 264 23.05 2.16 4.02
N LYS A 265 22.67 3.40 4.24
CA LYS A 265 22.69 4.09 5.53
C LYS A 265 21.50 5.03 5.69
N GLU A 266 21.20 5.43 6.92
CA GLU A 266 20.21 6.47 7.17
C GLU A 266 20.57 7.75 6.41
N GLY A 267 19.57 8.39 5.80
CA GLY A 267 19.72 9.52 4.89
C GLY A 267 20.06 9.14 3.44
N SER A 268 20.37 7.87 3.13
CA SER A 268 20.59 7.44 1.74
C SER A 268 19.33 7.66 0.90
N LEU A 269 19.52 8.21 -0.30
CA LEU A 269 18.49 8.22 -1.32
C LEU A 269 18.42 6.82 -1.94
N VAL A 270 17.22 6.28 -2.09
CA VAL A 270 16.94 5.04 -2.82
C VAL A 270 15.97 5.31 -3.95
N GLN A 271 16.15 4.58 -5.05
CA GLN A 271 15.22 4.60 -6.17
C GLN A 271 14.26 3.41 -6.07
N ALA A 272 13.03 3.60 -6.50
CA ALA A 272 12.09 2.48 -6.65
C ALA A 272 12.71 1.40 -7.51
N GLY A 273 12.67 0.15 -7.05
CA GLY A 273 13.32 -0.99 -7.71
C GLY A 273 14.74 -1.31 -7.21
N ASP A 274 15.36 -0.47 -6.36
CA ASP A 274 16.67 -0.79 -5.78
C ASP A 274 16.58 -1.99 -4.83
N VAL A 275 17.61 -2.84 -4.85
CA VAL A 275 17.78 -3.86 -3.81
C VAL A 275 18.25 -3.16 -2.53
N ILE A 276 17.46 -3.22 -1.47
CA ILE A 276 17.76 -2.52 -0.21
C ILE A 276 18.21 -3.45 0.90
N GLY A 277 17.86 -4.73 0.82
CA GLY A 277 18.20 -5.71 1.85
C GLY A 277 17.77 -7.11 1.49
N TYR A 278 17.74 -7.97 2.49
CA TYR A 278 17.52 -9.40 2.30
C TYR A 278 16.57 -9.97 3.33
N MET A 279 15.59 -10.74 2.88
CA MET A 279 14.65 -11.46 3.73
C MET A 279 15.36 -12.38 4.71
N GLY A 280 14.87 -12.43 5.93
CA GLY A 280 15.37 -13.30 6.98
C GLY A 280 14.28 -13.77 7.92
N ARG A 281 14.63 -13.89 9.20
CA ARG A 281 13.72 -14.27 10.29
C ARG A 281 14.20 -13.70 11.63
N THR A 282 14.81 -12.51 11.60
CA THR A 282 15.26 -11.82 12.82
C THR A 282 14.11 -11.10 13.50
N GLY A 283 14.21 -10.85 14.78
CA GLY A 283 13.22 -10.15 15.60
C GLY A 283 12.73 -10.95 16.79
N TYR A 284 11.72 -10.43 17.48
CA TYR A 284 11.15 -10.95 18.72
C TYR A 284 12.23 -11.34 19.75
N SER A 285 13.22 -10.46 19.89
CA SER A 285 14.36 -10.66 20.78
C SER A 285 14.93 -9.33 21.23
N SER A 286 15.20 -9.17 22.52
CA SER A 286 15.97 -8.04 23.06
C SER A 286 17.43 -8.10 22.68
N LYS A 287 17.94 -9.28 22.30
CA LYS A 287 19.31 -9.46 21.83
C LYS A 287 19.36 -9.22 20.32
N GLU A 288 20.17 -8.23 19.95
CA GLU A 288 20.41 -7.90 18.55
C GLU A 288 20.89 -9.09 17.72
N ASN A 289 20.60 -9.07 16.43
CA ASN A 289 21.05 -10.06 15.45
C ASN A 289 20.63 -11.49 15.78
N THR A 290 19.42 -11.67 16.35
CA THR A 290 18.87 -12.98 16.74
C THR A 290 17.75 -13.40 15.80
N ASN A 291 17.84 -14.64 15.28
CA ASN A 291 16.76 -15.33 14.57
C ASN A 291 15.82 -15.95 15.59
N ASN A 292 14.68 -15.33 15.87
CA ASN A 292 13.68 -15.86 16.80
C ASN A 292 12.28 -15.99 16.18
N ILE A 293 12.20 -15.82 14.85
CA ILE A 293 11.00 -16.07 14.07
C ILE A 293 11.14 -17.46 13.44
N GLU A 294 10.07 -18.24 13.46
CA GLU A 294 10.07 -19.61 12.98
C GLU A 294 10.15 -19.65 11.44
N GLU A 295 9.21 -18.99 10.77
CA GLU A 295 9.09 -18.96 9.32
C GLU A 295 9.76 -17.71 8.73
N PRO A 296 10.70 -17.85 7.78
CA PRO A 296 11.28 -16.70 7.11
C PRO A 296 10.23 -15.94 6.31
N HIS A 297 10.17 -14.63 6.51
CA HIS A 297 9.25 -13.75 5.75
C HIS A 297 9.75 -12.31 5.73
N LEU A 298 9.24 -11.55 4.79
CA LEU A 298 9.27 -10.11 4.83
C LEU A 298 7.97 -9.62 5.49
N HIS A 299 8.06 -8.93 6.61
CA HIS A 299 6.97 -8.11 7.11
C HIS A 299 7.07 -6.74 6.42
N PHE A 300 6.08 -6.44 5.59
CA PHE A 300 5.99 -5.18 4.86
C PHE A 300 4.84 -4.34 5.39
N GLY A 301 5.10 -3.10 5.75
CA GLY A 301 4.09 -2.15 6.22
C GLY A 301 4.12 -0.85 5.41
N LEU A 302 2.95 -0.22 5.30
CA LEU A 302 2.78 1.13 4.77
C LEU A 302 2.03 1.97 5.79
N GLU A 303 2.71 2.97 6.32
CA GLU A 303 2.15 3.98 7.21
C GLU A 303 1.96 5.30 6.46
N LEU A 304 0.79 5.92 6.64
CA LEU A 304 0.51 7.26 6.14
C LEU A 304 0.78 8.29 7.22
N VAL A 305 1.49 9.36 6.84
CA VAL A 305 1.86 10.44 7.74
C VAL A 305 1.35 11.76 7.16
N PHE A 306 0.26 12.26 7.71
CA PHE A 306 -0.29 13.57 7.37
C PHE A 306 0.28 14.68 8.27
N ASP A 307 0.80 14.30 9.44
CA ASP A 307 1.46 15.16 10.40
C ASP A 307 2.50 14.35 11.18
N GLU A 308 3.69 14.91 11.42
CA GLU A 308 4.78 14.21 12.12
C GLU A 308 4.41 13.77 13.55
N SER A 309 3.42 14.39 14.19
CA SER A 309 2.90 13.97 15.49
C SER A 309 2.14 12.62 15.48
N GLN A 310 1.82 12.09 14.27
CA GLN A 310 1.19 10.77 14.13
C GLN A 310 2.19 9.64 14.31
N LYS A 311 3.46 9.88 13.99
CA LYS A 311 4.51 8.86 14.08
C LYS A 311 4.79 8.45 15.52
N GLU A 312 5.01 7.15 15.73
CA GLU A 312 5.32 6.56 17.03
C GLU A 312 4.28 6.94 18.12
N SER A 313 3.01 7.12 17.71
CA SER A 313 1.91 7.50 18.57
C SER A 313 0.72 6.52 18.44
N ASP A 314 -0.30 6.69 19.28
CA ASP A 314 -1.57 5.95 19.15
C ASP A 314 -2.40 6.37 17.91
N HIS A 315 -1.88 7.31 17.10
CA HIS A 315 -2.53 7.88 15.93
C HIS A 315 -1.87 7.47 14.61
N GLU A 316 -0.97 6.48 14.62
CA GLU A 316 -0.40 5.90 13.42
C GLU A 316 -1.49 5.36 12.48
N ILE A 317 -1.32 5.60 11.18
CA ILE A 317 -2.25 5.14 10.14
C ILE A 317 -1.56 4.09 9.27
N TRP A 318 -1.67 2.83 9.65
CA TRP A 318 -1.19 1.70 8.88
C TRP A 318 -2.26 1.21 7.90
N ILE A 319 -1.85 0.91 6.67
CA ILE A 319 -2.73 0.52 5.57
C ILE A 319 -2.67 -1.01 5.38
N ASN A 320 -3.84 -1.63 5.12
CA ASN A 320 -3.86 -2.97 4.58
C ASN A 320 -3.28 -2.97 3.16
N CYS A 321 -2.09 -3.56 3.00
CA CYS A 321 -1.35 -3.55 1.73
C CYS A 321 -1.69 -4.74 0.83
N TYR A 322 -2.51 -5.70 1.23
CA TYR A 322 -2.73 -6.96 0.51
C TYR A 322 -3.12 -6.73 -0.96
N GLU A 323 -4.16 -5.96 -1.22
CA GLU A 323 -4.61 -5.67 -2.59
C GLU A 323 -3.63 -4.80 -3.37
N LEU A 324 -2.92 -3.87 -2.69
CA LEU A 324 -1.86 -3.08 -3.29
C LEU A 324 -0.68 -3.96 -3.72
N ILE A 325 -0.25 -4.90 -2.90
CA ILE A 325 0.83 -5.85 -3.21
C ILE A 325 0.44 -6.73 -4.41
N LYS A 326 -0.80 -7.21 -4.48
CA LYS A 326 -1.33 -7.93 -5.65
C LYS A 326 -1.26 -7.07 -6.93
N PHE A 327 -1.62 -5.80 -6.84
CA PHE A 327 -1.50 -4.87 -7.97
C PHE A 327 -0.04 -4.69 -8.41
N LEU A 328 0.90 -4.56 -7.47
CA LEU A 328 2.32 -4.35 -7.75
C LEU A 328 3.03 -5.60 -8.32
N GLN A 329 2.44 -6.81 -8.23
CA GLN A 329 3.02 -8.03 -8.81
C GLN A 329 3.35 -7.91 -10.31
N LYS A 330 2.68 -7.02 -11.04
CA LYS A 330 2.96 -6.75 -12.45
C LYS A 330 4.29 -6.03 -12.70
N ASN A 331 4.87 -5.40 -11.68
CA ASN A 331 6.12 -4.64 -11.78
C ASN A 331 7.17 -5.18 -10.79
N GLN A 332 7.69 -6.37 -11.10
CA GLN A 332 8.75 -7.01 -10.33
C GLN A 332 10.12 -6.61 -10.88
N CYS A 333 11.06 -6.34 -9.98
CA CYS A 333 12.44 -6.00 -10.33
C CYS A 333 13.26 -7.25 -10.67
N GLU A 334 13.88 -7.28 -11.83
CA GLU A 334 14.89 -8.29 -12.18
C GLU A 334 16.21 -7.97 -11.49
N THR A 335 16.81 -9.01 -10.90
CA THR A 335 18.05 -8.84 -10.15
C THR A 335 19.11 -9.87 -10.59
N ILE A 336 20.37 -9.48 -10.48
CA ILE A 336 21.52 -10.32 -10.73
C ILE A 336 22.41 -10.36 -9.50
N LYS A 337 22.94 -11.54 -9.20
CA LYS A 337 23.87 -11.71 -8.09
C LYS A 337 25.22 -11.10 -8.43
N VAL A 338 25.81 -10.38 -7.49
CA VAL A 338 27.16 -9.83 -7.63
C VAL A 338 28.18 -10.92 -7.30
N ASP A 339 29.01 -11.29 -8.27
CA ASP A 339 29.98 -12.35 -8.15
C ASP A 339 30.94 -12.15 -6.98
N GLY A 340 31.24 -13.22 -6.27
CA GLY A 340 32.13 -13.22 -5.09
C GLY A 340 31.54 -12.57 -3.84
N THR A 341 30.28 -12.12 -3.88
CA THR A 341 29.59 -11.45 -2.76
C THR A 341 28.31 -12.19 -2.35
N LYS A 342 27.66 -11.66 -1.31
CA LYS A 342 26.29 -12.05 -0.90
C LYS A 342 25.23 -11.09 -1.42
N GLU A 343 25.63 -10.16 -2.26
CA GLU A 343 24.79 -9.06 -2.72
C GLU A 343 24.11 -9.35 -4.05
N TRP A 344 23.00 -8.67 -4.26
CA TRP A 344 22.26 -8.62 -5.51
C TRP A 344 22.12 -7.17 -5.94
N ARG A 345 22.04 -6.93 -7.24
CA ARG A 345 21.72 -5.63 -7.80
C ARG A 345 20.62 -5.78 -8.84
N ARG A 346 19.89 -4.73 -9.10
CA ARG A 346 18.92 -4.69 -10.18
C ARG A 346 19.63 -4.74 -11.55
N VAL A 347 18.95 -5.30 -12.54
CA VAL A 347 19.49 -5.40 -13.91
C VAL A 347 19.42 -4.04 -14.60
N TYR A 348 18.24 -3.39 -14.60
CA TYR A 348 18.00 -2.09 -15.22
C TYR A 348 17.70 -1.03 -14.15
N GLN A 349 18.25 0.17 -14.31
CA GLN A 349 18.05 1.26 -13.37
C GLN A 349 16.78 2.05 -13.68
N THR A 350 16.20 2.66 -12.66
CA THR A 350 15.20 3.73 -12.81
C THR A 350 15.64 4.98 -12.06
N LYS A 351 15.14 6.14 -12.46
CA LYS A 351 15.37 7.40 -11.76
C LYS A 351 14.05 8.12 -11.62
N ASP A 352 13.71 8.40 -10.39
CA ASP A 352 12.64 9.31 -10.02
C ASP A 352 13.30 10.57 -9.44
N ILE A 353 12.82 11.74 -9.83
CA ILE A 353 13.43 13.01 -9.41
C ILE A 353 12.63 13.52 -8.21
N PRO A 354 13.29 13.81 -7.06
CA PRO A 354 12.59 14.44 -5.95
C PRO A 354 11.90 15.72 -6.42
N PRO A 355 10.67 15.99 -5.95
CA PRO A 355 10.05 17.30 -6.19
C PRO A 355 10.95 18.41 -5.59
N ALA A 356 11.05 19.50 -6.33
CA ALA A 356 11.88 20.65 -5.97
C ALA A 356 11.40 21.36 -4.69
#